data_276f013b4a16911642c85cda988bb226
#
_entry.id   276f013b4a16911642c85cda988bb226
#
_cell.length_a   1.000
_cell.length_b   1.000
_cell.length_c   1.000
_cell.angle_alpha   90.00
_cell.angle_beta   90.00
_cell.angle_gamma   90.00
#
_symmetry.space_group_name_H-M   'P 1'
#
loop_
_entity.id
_entity.type
_entity.pdbx_description
1 polymer ?
#
loop_
_entity_poly.entity_id
_entity_poly.type
_entity_poly.pdbx_seq_one_letter_code
_entity_poly.pdbx_strand_id
1 'polypeptide(L)'
;MMETLEQLKTRAEAAFPAAKIDIVPNPGPANQPSLLIDNEHAPEIAKFLRDDPTLRLDFCSNVTGVDWLDRVVKKTTKIKQVVAGVEKEVGQTTEEKIPGYLEAVYHLYSMTHKHGPVIIRMRTRDRAEGARLPSLTPIWRSAEF
;
A
#
# COMPACT_ATOMS: atom_id res chain seq x y z
N MET A 1 0.19 -0.28 23.99
CA MET A 1 0.23 0.71 22.91
C MET A 1 0.70 0.07 21.63
N MET A 2 -0.03 0.25 20.54
CA MET A 2 0.32 -0.36 19.27
C MET A 2 1.54 0.35 18.64
N GLU A 3 2.39 -0.44 17.96
CA GLU A 3 3.52 0.11 17.22
C GLU A 3 3.06 1.05 16.10
N THR A 4 3.94 1.96 15.70
CA THR A 4 3.73 2.76 14.48
C THR A 4 3.90 1.88 13.24
N LEU A 5 3.36 2.32 12.11
CA LEU A 5 3.52 1.59 10.84
C LEU A 5 4.98 1.48 10.43
N GLU A 6 5.79 2.50 10.71
CA GLU A 6 7.22 2.48 10.45
C GLU A 6 7.94 1.38 11.24
N GLN A 7 7.60 1.24 12.52
CA GLN A 7 8.14 0.18 13.37
C GLN A 7 7.71 -1.20 12.89
N LEU A 8 6.43 -1.34 12.52
CA LEU A 8 5.87 -2.56 11.99
C LEU A 8 6.56 -2.96 10.68
N LYS A 9 6.75 -2.00 9.78
CA LYS A 9 7.46 -2.21 8.51
C LYS A 9 8.87 -2.71 8.76
N THR A 10 9.60 -2.09 9.68
CA THR A 10 10.97 -2.49 10.03
C THR A 10 11.02 -3.92 10.56
N ARG A 11 10.10 -4.30 11.43
CA ARG A 11 10.04 -5.65 11.98
C ARG A 11 9.70 -6.69 10.92
N ALA A 12 8.74 -6.37 10.04
CA ALA A 12 8.35 -7.26 8.96
C ALA A 12 9.48 -7.44 7.93
N GLU A 13 10.19 -6.39 7.60
CA GLU A 13 11.36 -6.46 6.72
C GLU A 13 12.50 -7.28 7.33
N ALA A 14 12.69 -7.18 8.64
CA ALA A 14 13.68 -7.99 9.35
C ALA A 14 13.32 -9.48 9.36
N ALA A 15 12.03 -9.80 9.48
CA ALA A 15 11.53 -11.18 9.44
C ALA A 15 11.55 -11.76 8.02
N PHE A 16 11.31 -10.92 7.01
CA PHE A 16 11.25 -11.32 5.60
C PHE A 16 12.11 -10.38 4.75
N PRO A 17 13.44 -10.59 4.72
CA PRO A 17 14.36 -9.65 4.04
C PRO A 17 14.11 -9.51 2.53
N ALA A 18 13.53 -10.52 1.90
CA ALA A 18 13.21 -10.47 0.48
C ALA A 18 11.89 -9.78 0.16
N ALA A 19 11.06 -9.49 1.18
CA ALA A 19 9.77 -8.86 0.99
C ALA A 19 9.91 -7.36 0.74
N LYS A 20 9.04 -6.84 -0.12
CA LYS A 20 8.92 -5.40 -0.38
C LYS A 20 7.71 -4.87 0.37
N ILE A 21 7.94 -3.96 1.29
CA ILE A 21 6.90 -3.35 2.10
C ILE A 21 7.04 -1.84 2.03
N ASP A 22 5.96 -1.16 1.63
CA ASP A 22 5.93 0.30 1.53
C ASP A 22 4.79 0.86 2.37
N ILE A 23 4.96 2.07 2.86
CA ILE A 23 3.89 2.81 3.54
C ILE A 23 3.21 3.70 2.52
N VAL A 24 1.91 3.52 2.35
CA VAL A 24 1.09 4.34 1.46
C VAL A 24 0.33 5.36 2.30
N PRO A 25 0.65 6.66 2.15
CA PRO A 25 -0.09 7.69 2.87
C PRO A 25 -1.50 7.83 2.32
N ASN A 26 -2.43 8.21 3.19
CA ASN A 26 -3.79 8.53 2.80
C ASN A 26 -4.02 10.04 2.94
N PRO A 27 -4.09 10.80 1.83
CA PRO A 27 -4.32 12.24 1.89
C PRO A 27 -5.77 12.63 2.22
N GLY A 28 -6.67 11.64 2.33
CA GLY A 28 -8.06 11.88 2.66
C GLY A 28 -8.27 12.32 4.11
N PRO A 29 -9.52 12.72 4.47
CA PRO A 29 -9.82 13.22 5.82
C PRO A 29 -9.49 12.25 6.95
N ALA A 30 -9.56 10.94 6.69
CA ALA A 30 -9.25 9.92 7.68
C ALA A 30 -7.76 9.85 8.03
N ASN A 31 -6.88 10.29 7.13
CA ASN A 31 -5.43 10.31 7.30
C ASN A 31 -4.86 8.99 7.84
N GLN A 32 -5.39 7.86 7.36
CA GLN A 32 -4.95 6.53 7.77
C GLN A 32 -4.00 5.94 6.72
N PRO A 33 -2.69 5.89 7.01
CA PRO A 33 -1.75 5.23 6.11
C PRO A 33 -1.94 3.72 6.12
N SER A 34 -1.44 3.06 5.10
CA SER A 34 -1.51 1.60 4.95
C SER A 34 -0.16 1.02 4.54
N LEU A 35 0.00 -0.29 4.74
CA LEU A 35 1.16 -1.02 4.28
C LEU A 35 0.85 -1.70 2.95
N LEU A 36 1.63 -1.39 1.93
CA LEU A 36 1.61 -2.09 0.67
C LEU A 36 2.61 -3.23 0.74
N ILE A 37 2.13 -4.46 0.65
CA ILE A 37 2.97 -5.67 0.72
C ILE A 37 3.02 -6.34 -0.64
N ASP A 38 4.13 -7.02 -0.93
CA ASP A 38 4.27 -7.75 -2.18
C ASP A 38 3.46 -9.07 -2.13
N ASN A 39 2.97 -9.48 -3.30
CA ASN A 39 2.06 -10.62 -3.39
C ASN A 39 2.75 -11.95 -3.05
N GLU A 40 4.03 -12.08 -3.35
CA GLU A 40 4.78 -13.31 -3.11
C GLU A 40 4.93 -13.63 -1.63
N HIS A 41 5.06 -12.60 -0.80
CA HIS A 41 5.27 -12.74 0.63
C HIS A 41 4.03 -12.43 1.47
N ALA A 42 2.92 -12.06 0.81
CA ALA A 42 1.72 -11.63 1.50
C ALA A 42 1.17 -12.64 2.51
N PRO A 43 1.04 -13.94 2.19
CA PRO A 43 0.56 -14.92 3.17
C PRO A 43 1.47 -15.05 4.39
N GLU A 44 2.79 -15.00 4.20
CA GLU A 44 3.77 -15.08 5.29
C GLU A 44 3.72 -13.85 6.18
N ILE A 45 3.65 -12.67 5.58
CA ILE A 45 3.52 -11.40 6.30
C ILE A 45 2.20 -11.36 7.07
N ALA A 46 1.11 -11.82 6.46
CA ALA A 46 -0.20 -11.89 7.10
C ALA A 46 -0.17 -12.79 8.33
N LYS A 47 0.46 -13.95 8.22
CA LYS A 47 0.63 -14.88 9.34
C LYS A 47 1.46 -14.24 10.46
N PHE A 48 2.52 -13.53 10.12
CA PHE A 48 3.34 -12.80 11.08
C PHE A 48 2.50 -11.77 11.84
N LEU A 49 1.69 -10.99 11.13
CA LEU A 49 0.83 -9.98 11.75
C LEU A 49 -0.21 -10.60 12.70
N ARG A 50 -0.73 -11.76 12.35
CA ARG A 50 -1.70 -12.49 13.18
C ARG A 50 -1.06 -13.08 14.43
N ASP A 51 0.11 -13.68 14.29
CA ASP A 51 0.73 -14.52 15.31
C ASP A 51 1.71 -13.76 16.22
N ASP A 52 2.16 -12.58 15.83
CA ASP A 52 3.07 -11.79 16.66
C ASP A 52 2.43 -11.46 18.03
N PRO A 53 3.10 -11.75 19.15
CA PRO A 53 2.50 -11.59 20.47
C PRO A 53 2.11 -10.15 20.82
N THR A 54 2.79 -9.16 20.26
CA THR A 54 2.50 -7.75 20.54
C THR A 54 1.41 -7.20 19.61
N LEU A 55 1.27 -7.77 18.42
CA LEU A 55 0.28 -7.32 17.44
C LEU A 55 -1.03 -8.08 17.56
N ARG A 56 -0.98 -9.39 17.49
CA ARG A 56 -2.17 -10.26 17.53
C ARG A 56 -3.33 -9.73 16.68
N LEU A 57 -3.02 -9.41 15.42
CA LEU A 57 -4.05 -8.96 14.47
C LEU A 57 -4.88 -10.17 14.02
N ASP A 58 -5.73 -10.61 14.89
CA ASP A 58 -6.48 -11.87 14.78
C ASP A 58 -7.84 -11.72 14.10
N PHE A 59 -8.22 -10.51 13.72
CA PHE A 59 -9.51 -10.24 13.10
C PHE A 59 -9.36 -9.33 11.87
N CYS A 60 -9.88 -9.82 10.73
CA CYS A 60 -10.03 -9.02 9.52
C CYS A 60 -11.49 -8.54 9.43
N SER A 61 -11.70 -7.25 9.66
CA SER A 61 -13.06 -6.69 9.70
C SER A 61 -13.63 -6.43 8.31
N ASN A 62 -12.77 -6.20 7.32
CA ASN A 62 -13.20 -5.80 5.99
C ASN A 62 -12.15 -6.17 4.94
N VAL A 63 -12.62 -6.65 3.80
CA VAL A 63 -11.83 -6.87 2.59
C VAL A 63 -12.49 -6.09 1.47
N THR A 64 -11.77 -5.16 0.85
CA THR A 64 -12.29 -4.31 -0.21
C THR A 64 -11.45 -4.47 -1.47
N GLY A 65 -12.12 -4.67 -2.61
CA GLY A 65 -11.47 -4.59 -3.91
C GLY A 65 -11.56 -3.18 -4.46
N VAL A 66 -10.47 -2.69 -5.03
CA VAL A 66 -10.40 -1.37 -5.64
C VAL A 66 -9.89 -1.51 -7.07
N ASP A 67 -10.60 -0.92 -8.02
CA ASP A 67 -10.20 -0.87 -9.42
C ASP A 67 -9.64 0.52 -9.73
N TRP A 68 -8.32 0.60 -9.85
CA TRP A 68 -7.63 1.84 -10.20
C TRP A 68 -7.50 1.93 -11.71
N LEU A 69 -8.13 2.93 -12.29
CA LEU A 69 -8.05 3.18 -13.73
C LEU A 69 -6.68 3.78 -14.11
N ASP A 70 -6.31 3.61 -15.38
CA ASP A 70 -5.15 4.30 -15.91
C ASP A 70 -5.33 5.81 -15.74
N ARG A 71 -4.26 6.49 -15.37
CA ARG A 71 -4.29 7.93 -15.15
C ARG A 71 -3.07 8.61 -15.75
N VAL A 72 -3.23 9.88 -16.09
CA VAL A 72 -2.15 10.72 -16.58
C VAL A 72 -1.85 11.76 -15.50
N VAL A 73 -0.60 11.80 -15.07
CA VAL A 73 -0.12 12.81 -14.12
C VAL A 73 0.68 13.84 -14.87
N LYS A 74 0.26 15.11 -14.76
CA LYS A 74 0.99 16.24 -15.35
C LYS A 74 1.95 16.81 -14.31
N LYS A 75 3.24 16.82 -14.67
CA LYS A 75 4.28 17.46 -13.85
C LYS A 75 4.75 18.71 -14.56
N THR A 76 4.68 19.85 -13.88
CA THR A 76 5.20 21.12 -14.39
C THR A 76 6.54 21.40 -13.72
N THR A 77 7.60 21.46 -14.52
CA THR A 77 8.93 21.88 -14.09
C THR A 77 9.26 23.24 -14.68
N LYS A 78 9.83 24.13 -13.86
CA LYS A 78 10.34 25.43 -14.33
C LYS A 78 11.77 25.27 -14.78
N ILE A 79 12.02 25.58 -16.05
CA ILE A 79 13.35 25.55 -16.64
C ILE A 79 13.80 26.97 -16.95
N LYS A 80 15.02 27.32 -16.58
CA LYS A 80 15.63 28.62 -16.96
C LYS A 80 16.18 28.51 -18.37
N GLN A 81 15.65 29.35 -19.26
CA GLN A 81 16.15 29.47 -20.62
C GLN A 81 16.70 30.88 -20.87
N VAL A 82 17.83 30.97 -21.58
CA VAL A 82 18.38 32.24 -22.05
C VAL A 82 17.87 32.48 -23.45
N VAL A 83 17.01 33.48 -23.61
CA VAL A 83 16.48 33.90 -24.91
C VAL A 83 16.88 35.35 -25.16
N ALA A 84 17.57 35.61 -26.26
CA ALA A 84 18.04 36.96 -26.63
C ALA A 84 18.88 37.66 -25.54
N GLY A 85 19.71 36.92 -24.82
CA GLY A 85 20.55 37.43 -23.74
C GLY A 85 19.83 37.68 -22.42
N VAL A 86 18.55 37.35 -22.32
CA VAL A 86 17.74 37.50 -21.11
C VAL A 86 17.36 36.12 -20.58
N GLU A 87 17.65 35.87 -19.31
CA GLU A 87 17.28 34.63 -18.62
C GLU A 87 15.80 34.66 -18.29
N LYS A 88 15.03 33.69 -18.82
CA LYS A 88 13.61 33.56 -18.54
C LYS A 88 13.30 32.17 -17.99
N GLU A 89 12.40 32.13 -16.98
CA GLU A 89 11.84 30.87 -16.51
C GLU A 89 10.72 30.44 -17.45
N VAL A 90 10.85 29.23 -18.02
CA VAL A 90 9.83 28.65 -18.89
C VAL A 90 9.28 27.41 -18.17
N GLY A 91 7.96 27.32 -18.00
CA GLY A 91 7.29 26.13 -17.48
C GLY A 91 7.29 25.02 -18.53
N GLN A 92 7.82 23.85 -18.18
CA GLN A 92 7.73 22.66 -19.01
C GLN A 92 6.79 21.68 -18.34
N THR A 93 5.73 21.26 -19.06
CA THR A 93 4.78 20.29 -18.59
C THR A 93 5.11 18.94 -19.22
N THR A 94 5.38 17.94 -18.37
CA THR A 94 5.56 16.57 -18.81
C THR A 94 4.35 15.75 -18.36
N GLU A 95 3.86 14.87 -19.25
CA GLU A 95 2.79 13.93 -18.93
C GLU A 95 3.39 12.55 -18.68
N GLU A 96 3.04 11.94 -17.54
CA GLU A 96 3.41 10.58 -17.20
C GLU A 96 2.13 9.73 -17.12
N LYS A 97 2.08 8.66 -17.92
CA LYS A 97 0.98 7.72 -17.88
C LYS A 97 1.23 6.67 -16.81
N ILE A 98 0.38 6.62 -15.80
CA ILE A 98 0.44 5.61 -14.75
C ILE A 98 -0.61 4.54 -15.08
N PRO A 99 -0.20 3.28 -15.34
CA PRO A 99 -1.14 2.21 -15.61
C PRO A 99 -2.00 1.91 -14.38
N GLY A 100 -3.26 1.58 -14.61
CA GLY A 100 -4.18 1.15 -13.58
C GLY A 100 -3.86 -0.25 -13.08
N TYR A 101 -4.42 -0.60 -11.93
CA TYR A 101 -4.25 -1.91 -11.31
C TYR A 101 -5.46 -2.25 -10.44
N LEU A 102 -5.56 -3.51 -10.07
CA LEU A 102 -6.54 -3.96 -9.11
C LEU A 102 -5.86 -4.11 -7.75
N GLU A 103 -6.56 -3.73 -6.69
CA GLU A 103 -6.01 -3.71 -5.34
C GLU A 103 -6.97 -4.38 -4.37
N ALA A 104 -6.44 -5.19 -3.46
CA ALA A 104 -7.18 -5.72 -2.32
C ALA A 104 -6.72 -5.00 -1.07
N VAL A 105 -7.67 -4.51 -0.28
CA VAL A 105 -7.43 -3.75 0.95
C VAL A 105 -8.05 -4.50 2.12
N TYR A 106 -7.24 -4.76 3.15
CA TYR A 106 -7.66 -5.49 4.35
C TYR A 106 -7.52 -4.59 5.57
N HIS A 107 -8.60 -4.52 6.36
CA HIS A 107 -8.60 -3.80 7.64
C HIS A 107 -8.48 -4.81 8.78
N LEU A 108 -7.39 -4.74 9.51
CA LEU A 108 -7.04 -5.71 10.54
C LEU A 108 -7.13 -5.10 11.94
N TYR A 109 -7.66 -5.87 12.86
CA TYR A 109 -7.78 -5.49 14.27
C TYR A 109 -7.30 -6.62 15.16
N SER A 110 -6.80 -6.26 16.35
CA SER A 110 -6.59 -7.23 17.40
C SER A 110 -7.79 -7.20 18.35
N MET A 111 -8.52 -8.30 18.38
CA MET A 111 -9.58 -8.49 19.37
C MET A 111 -8.98 -8.85 20.73
N THR A 112 -7.82 -9.51 20.72
CA THR A 112 -7.08 -9.87 21.93
C THR A 112 -6.57 -8.66 22.67
N HIS A 113 -5.90 -7.72 21.96
CA HIS A 113 -5.30 -6.52 22.56
C HIS A 113 -6.16 -5.27 22.38
N LYS A 114 -7.26 -5.37 21.68
CA LYS A 114 -8.22 -4.28 21.45
C LYS A 114 -7.55 -3.05 20.82
N HIS A 115 -6.80 -3.28 19.76
CA HIS A 115 -6.19 -2.20 18.98
C HIS A 115 -6.37 -2.42 17.47
N GLY A 116 -6.08 -1.39 16.69
CA GLY A 116 -6.22 -1.34 15.24
C GLY A 116 -6.90 -0.04 14.82
N PRO A 117 -7.20 0.16 13.53
CA PRO A 117 -6.89 -0.76 12.44
C PRO A 117 -5.45 -0.72 11.97
N VAL A 118 -4.97 -1.83 11.46
CA VAL A 118 -3.80 -1.88 10.59
C VAL A 118 -4.32 -2.24 9.20
N ILE A 119 -4.01 -1.43 8.22
CA ILE A 119 -4.51 -1.60 6.86
C ILE A 119 -3.38 -2.13 5.99
N ILE A 120 -3.59 -3.26 5.34
CA ILE A 120 -2.63 -3.81 4.37
C ILE A 120 -3.26 -3.82 2.98
N ARG A 121 -2.42 -3.65 1.96
CA ARG A 121 -2.83 -3.62 0.56
C ARG A 121 -1.98 -4.55 -0.26
N MET A 122 -2.60 -5.22 -1.23
CA MET A 122 -1.94 -5.99 -2.28
C MET A 122 -2.41 -5.49 -3.63
N ARG A 123 -1.50 -5.39 -4.60
CA ARG A 123 -1.80 -4.86 -5.94
C ARG A 123 -1.43 -5.85 -7.02
N THR A 124 -2.23 -5.91 -8.09
CA THR A 124 -1.84 -6.55 -9.34
C THR A 124 -0.84 -5.66 -10.10
N ARG A 125 -0.11 -6.21 -11.06
CA ARG A 125 0.80 -5.42 -11.92
C ARG A 125 0.06 -4.42 -12.78
N ASP A 126 -1.06 -4.87 -13.36
CA ASP A 126 -1.91 -4.05 -14.22
C ASP A 126 -3.34 -4.61 -14.20
N ARG A 127 -4.23 -3.97 -14.93
CA ARG A 127 -5.63 -4.39 -15.03
C ARG A 127 -5.85 -5.52 -16.06
N ALA A 128 -4.90 -5.72 -16.97
CA ALA A 128 -5.06 -6.63 -18.11
C ALA A 128 -4.77 -8.08 -17.76
N GLU A 129 -3.88 -8.35 -16.80
CA GLU A 129 -3.46 -9.70 -16.43
C GLU A 129 -4.47 -10.46 -15.54
N GLY A 130 -5.62 -9.87 -15.28
CA GLY A 130 -6.60 -10.46 -14.38
C GLY A 130 -6.21 -10.35 -12.91
N ALA A 131 -7.22 -10.35 -12.05
CA ALA A 131 -7.03 -10.15 -10.61
C ALA A 131 -6.58 -11.45 -9.94
N ARG A 132 -5.29 -11.72 -9.95
CA ARG A 132 -4.70 -12.83 -9.19
C ARG A 132 -3.88 -12.31 -8.05
N LEU A 133 -4.44 -12.45 -6.86
CA LEU A 133 -3.77 -12.15 -5.60
C LEU A 133 -3.86 -13.39 -4.70
N PRO A 134 -2.83 -13.66 -3.88
CA PRO A 134 -2.90 -14.78 -2.96
C PRO A 134 -4.05 -14.59 -1.97
N SER A 135 -4.75 -15.67 -1.65
CA SER A 135 -5.82 -15.64 -0.67
C SER A 135 -5.26 -15.56 0.75
N LEU A 136 -5.82 -14.69 1.57
CA LEU A 136 -5.50 -14.61 2.99
C LEU A 136 -6.54 -15.31 3.88
N THR A 137 -7.48 -16.02 3.28
CA THR A 137 -8.50 -16.80 4.00
C THR A 137 -7.91 -17.84 4.97
N PRO A 138 -6.77 -18.50 4.65
CA PRO A 138 -6.12 -19.39 5.61
C PRO A 138 -5.62 -18.71 6.88
N ILE A 139 -5.38 -17.40 6.83
CA ILE A 139 -4.91 -16.61 7.97
C ILE A 139 -6.09 -16.02 8.73
N TRP A 140 -7.03 -15.42 8.02
CA TRP A 140 -8.27 -14.85 8.57
C TRP A 140 -9.46 -15.40 7.81
N ARG A 141 -10.35 -16.10 8.50
CA ARG A 141 -11.56 -16.68 7.86
C ARG A 141 -12.45 -15.62 7.23
N SER A 142 -12.48 -14.43 7.81
CA SER A 142 -13.26 -13.30 7.31
C SER A 142 -12.58 -12.55 6.14
N ALA A 143 -11.39 -12.95 5.72
CA ALA A 143 -10.68 -12.36 4.58
C ALA A 143 -11.19 -12.92 3.24
N GLU A 144 -12.47 -13.22 3.16
CA GLU A 144 -13.14 -13.68 1.95
C GLU A 144 -13.86 -12.49 1.30
N PHE A 145 -13.63 -12.36 -0.02
CA PHE A 145 -14.19 -11.25 -0.81
C PHE A 145 -15.54 -11.62 -1.41
#